data_2122cfc88c85f72db82b27b94907c343
#
_entry.id   2122cfc88c85f72db82b27b94907c343
#
_cell.length_a   1.000
_cell.length_b   1.000
_cell.length_c   1.000
_cell.angle_alpha   90.00
_cell.angle_beta   90.00
_cell.angle_gamma   90.00
#
_symmetry.space_group_name_H-M   'P 1'
#
loop_
_entity.id
_entity.type
_entity.pdbx_description
1 polymer ?
#
loop_
_entity_poly.entity_id
_entity_poly.type
_entity_poly.pdbx_seq_one_letter_code
_entity_poly.pdbx_strand_id
1 'polypeptide(L)'
;MFTFNTKGTCSRQVLFDVDSENKIHNVKFIGGCSGNLQGIAKLVEGRHIDEVEETLRGIKCRSNTSCPDQLSQAITEYKASLRATKEN
;
A
#
# COMPACT_ATOMS: atom_id res chain seq x y z
N MET A 1 -0.95 0.03 12.97
CA MET A 1 -1.38 0.28 11.57
C MET A 1 -0.44 1.28 10.92
N PHE A 2 0.04 0.97 9.75
CA PHE A 2 0.94 1.86 9.02
C PHE A 2 0.13 2.80 8.14
N THR A 3 0.47 4.08 8.14
CA THR A 3 -0.22 5.11 7.35
C THR A 3 0.75 5.76 6.39
N PHE A 4 0.36 5.88 5.12
CA PHE A 4 1.18 6.49 4.09
C PHE A 4 0.37 7.56 3.37
N ASN A 5 0.94 8.76 3.24
CA ASN A 5 0.31 9.85 2.51
C ASN A 5 0.57 9.65 1.01
N THR A 6 -0.50 9.46 0.24
CA THR A 6 -0.38 9.25 -1.20
C THR A 6 -0.13 10.55 -1.94
N LYS A 7 0.46 10.44 -3.13
CA LYS A 7 0.73 11.61 -3.98
C LYS A 7 0.39 11.26 -5.43
N GLY A 8 -0.21 12.21 -6.12
CA GLY A 8 -0.51 12.06 -7.54
C GLY A 8 -1.67 11.15 -7.85
N THR A 9 -2.51 10.82 -6.88
CA THR A 9 -3.69 9.99 -7.07
C THR A 9 -4.91 10.64 -6.45
N CYS A 10 -6.09 10.04 -6.69
CA CYS A 10 -7.32 10.53 -6.13
C CYS A 10 -7.47 10.22 -4.63
N SER A 11 -6.77 9.23 -4.11
CA SER A 11 -6.77 8.95 -2.68
C SER A 11 -5.77 9.86 -1.97
N ARG A 12 -5.98 10.07 -0.66
CA ARG A 12 -5.11 10.93 0.15
C ARG A 12 -4.17 10.14 1.04
N GLN A 13 -4.61 8.97 1.51
CA GLN A 13 -3.82 8.13 2.39
C GLN A 13 -4.13 6.67 2.10
N VAL A 14 -3.18 5.80 2.41
CA VAL A 14 -3.42 4.37 2.47
C VAL A 14 -2.92 3.86 3.82
N LEU A 15 -3.72 3.00 4.44
CA LEU A 15 -3.41 2.42 5.74
C LEU A 15 -3.47 0.91 5.62
N PHE A 16 -2.63 0.21 6.38
CA PHE A 16 -2.68 -1.26 6.43
C PHE A 16 -1.96 -1.77 7.68
N ASP A 17 -2.25 -3.04 8.00
CA ASP A 17 -1.56 -3.78 9.03
C ASP A 17 -0.70 -4.85 8.38
N VAL A 18 0.37 -5.26 9.05
CA VAL A 18 1.21 -6.37 8.60
C VAL A 18 1.40 -7.31 9.79
N ASP A 19 1.14 -8.60 9.56
CA ASP A 19 1.28 -9.59 10.63
C ASP A 19 2.71 -10.11 10.75
N SER A 20 2.93 -11.04 11.69
CA SER A 20 4.26 -11.59 11.94
C SER A 20 4.82 -12.40 10.78
N GLU A 21 3.98 -12.80 9.83
CA GLU A 21 4.39 -13.53 8.65
C GLU A 21 4.58 -12.61 7.43
N ASN A 22 4.54 -11.31 7.65
CA ASN A 22 4.65 -10.29 6.60
C ASN A 22 3.51 -10.36 5.59
N LYS A 23 2.32 -10.68 6.08
CA LYS A 23 1.11 -10.65 5.26
C LYS A 23 0.32 -9.40 5.58
N ILE A 24 -0.23 -8.77 4.54
CA ILE A 24 -0.93 -7.50 4.66
C ILE A 24 -2.40 -7.73 5.02
N HIS A 25 -2.94 -6.86 5.87
CA HIS A 25 -4.32 -6.95 6.33
C HIS A 25 -4.93 -5.56 6.44
N ASN A 26 -6.25 -5.50 6.29
CA ASN A 26 -7.03 -4.30 6.56
C ASN A 26 -6.59 -3.07 5.76
N VAL A 27 -6.26 -3.28 4.50
CA VAL A 27 -5.88 -2.17 3.62
C VAL A 27 -7.08 -1.24 3.47
N LYS A 28 -6.83 0.05 3.65
CA LYS A 28 -7.87 1.07 3.52
C LYS A 28 -7.29 2.29 2.81
N PHE A 29 -8.00 2.76 1.82
CA PHE A 29 -7.66 4.01 1.13
C PHE A 29 -8.61 5.10 1.61
N ILE A 30 -8.06 6.25 1.93
CA ILE A 30 -8.84 7.42 2.36
C ILE A 30 -9.00 8.35 1.16
N GLY A 31 -10.25 8.57 0.76
CA GLY A 31 -10.56 9.34 -0.44
C GLY A 31 -10.46 8.50 -1.69
N GLY A 32 -10.76 9.10 -2.86
CA GLY A 32 -10.64 8.45 -4.15
C GLY A 32 -11.84 7.61 -4.53
N CYS A 33 -11.65 6.70 -5.47
CA CYS A 33 -12.70 5.87 -6.05
C CYS A 33 -12.99 4.68 -5.15
N SER A 34 -13.99 4.80 -4.29
CA SER A 34 -14.23 3.83 -3.21
C SER A 34 -14.45 2.40 -3.71
N GLY A 35 -15.20 2.22 -4.81
CA GLY A 35 -15.47 0.89 -5.33
C GLY A 35 -14.22 0.15 -5.78
N ASN A 36 -13.41 0.79 -6.61
CA ASN A 36 -12.18 0.20 -7.12
C ASN A 36 -11.16 -0.03 -6.00
N LEU A 37 -11.05 0.91 -5.08
CA LEU A 37 -10.09 0.80 -3.99
C LEU A 37 -10.48 -0.28 -3.00
N GLN A 38 -11.77 -0.47 -2.74
CA GLN A 38 -12.23 -1.58 -1.92
C GLN A 38 -11.91 -2.92 -2.55
N GLY A 39 -12.06 -3.02 -3.88
CA GLY A 39 -11.72 -4.23 -4.61
C GLY A 39 -10.24 -4.57 -4.47
N ILE A 40 -9.37 -3.58 -4.63
CA ILE A 40 -7.93 -3.76 -4.48
C ILE A 40 -7.62 -4.21 -3.05
N ALA A 41 -8.22 -3.57 -2.06
CA ALA A 41 -7.98 -3.91 -0.65
C ALA A 41 -8.34 -5.37 -0.38
N LYS A 42 -9.44 -5.86 -0.94
CA LYS A 42 -9.85 -7.25 -0.75
C LYS A 42 -8.95 -8.23 -1.49
N LEU A 43 -8.50 -7.86 -2.69
CA LEU A 43 -7.62 -8.73 -3.48
C LEU A 43 -6.26 -8.93 -2.82
N VAL A 44 -5.76 -7.94 -2.12
CA VAL A 44 -4.44 -8.05 -1.47
C VAL A 44 -4.51 -8.59 -0.05
N GLU A 45 -5.70 -8.69 0.53
CA GLU A 45 -5.86 -9.15 1.90
C GLU A 45 -5.18 -10.51 2.12
N GLY A 46 -4.31 -10.59 3.12
CA GLY A 46 -3.63 -11.82 3.49
C GLY A 46 -2.46 -12.21 2.58
N ARG A 47 -2.12 -11.40 1.60
CA ARG A 47 -0.98 -11.69 0.73
C ARG A 47 0.31 -11.17 1.35
N HIS A 48 1.44 -11.78 0.95
CA HIS A 48 2.75 -11.33 1.43
C HIS A 48 3.06 -9.95 0.87
N ILE A 49 3.64 -9.08 1.71
CA ILE A 49 3.90 -7.70 1.31
C ILE A 49 4.86 -7.61 0.12
N ASP A 50 5.81 -8.54 -0.02
CA ASP A 50 6.73 -8.54 -1.16
C ASP A 50 5.98 -8.79 -2.46
N GLU A 51 5.00 -9.71 -2.44
CA GLU A 51 4.18 -10.02 -3.60
C GLU A 51 3.33 -8.82 -4.00
N VAL A 52 2.69 -8.19 -3.01
CA VAL A 52 1.85 -7.02 -3.27
C VAL A 52 2.67 -5.86 -3.82
N GLU A 53 3.82 -5.60 -3.23
CA GLU A 53 4.71 -4.53 -3.67
C GLU A 53 5.13 -4.73 -5.13
N GLU A 54 5.57 -5.93 -5.47
CA GLU A 54 6.03 -6.23 -6.82
C GLU A 54 4.89 -6.18 -7.83
N THR A 55 3.75 -6.75 -7.48
CA THR A 55 2.61 -6.85 -8.38
C THR A 55 2.05 -5.46 -8.74
N LEU A 56 1.98 -4.57 -7.78
CA LEU A 56 1.34 -3.26 -7.96
C LEU A 56 2.29 -2.16 -8.38
N ARG A 57 3.59 -2.40 -8.31
CA ARG A 57 4.58 -1.38 -8.65
C ARG A 57 4.47 -0.98 -10.13
N GLY A 58 4.46 0.32 -10.38
CA GLY A 58 4.50 0.83 -11.73
C GLY A 58 3.15 0.89 -12.44
N ILE A 59 2.06 0.53 -11.78
CA ILE A 59 0.74 0.67 -12.39
C ILE A 59 0.42 2.16 -12.45
N LYS A 60 0.19 2.66 -13.64
CA LYS A 60 -0.05 4.09 -13.86
C LYS A 60 -1.49 4.36 -14.23
N CYS A 61 -2.01 5.46 -13.75
CA CYS A 61 -3.30 5.98 -14.17
C CYS A 61 -3.05 7.15 -15.13
N ARG A 62 -3.74 8.26 -14.96
CA ARG A 62 -3.55 9.44 -15.82
C ARG A 62 -2.26 10.18 -15.54
N SER A 63 -1.74 10.04 -14.34
CA SER A 63 -0.45 10.61 -13.96
C SER A 63 0.59 9.50 -13.91
N ASN A 64 1.79 9.80 -13.39
CA ASN A 64 2.88 8.84 -13.34
C ASN A 64 2.69 7.74 -12.30
N THR A 65 1.58 7.74 -11.59
CA THR A 65 1.31 6.78 -10.53
C THR A 65 -0.19 6.47 -10.47
N SER A 66 -0.57 5.58 -9.59
CA SER A 66 -1.96 5.20 -9.35
C SER A 66 -2.13 4.81 -7.88
N CYS A 67 -3.36 4.62 -7.42
CA CYS A 67 -3.59 4.17 -6.05
C CYS A 67 -2.91 2.81 -5.78
N PRO A 68 -3.01 1.81 -6.68
CA PRO A 68 -2.25 0.57 -6.48
C PRO A 68 -0.75 0.78 -6.41
N ASP A 69 -0.18 1.62 -7.28
CA ASP A 69 1.23 1.94 -7.24
C ASP A 69 1.60 2.64 -5.92
N GLN A 70 0.74 3.51 -5.42
CA GLN A 70 0.96 4.17 -4.14
C GLN A 70 0.95 3.17 -2.99
N LEU A 71 0.12 2.14 -3.05
CA LEU A 71 0.17 1.05 -2.06
C LEU A 71 1.53 0.36 -2.10
N SER A 72 2.06 0.08 -3.31
CA SER A 72 3.39 -0.48 -3.46
C SER A 72 4.46 0.41 -2.81
N GLN A 73 4.38 1.72 -3.04
CA GLN A 73 5.32 2.67 -2.42
C GLN A 73 5.17 2.71 -0.90
N ALA A 74 3.94 2.58 -0.41
CA ALA A 74 3.68 2.52 1.03
C ALA A 74 4.35 1.29 1.66
N ILE A 75 4.33 0.15 0.98
CA ILE A 75 5.00 -1.06 1.44
C ILE A 75 6.51 -0.84 1.48
N THR A 76 7.07 -0.19 0.47
CA THR A 76 8.49 0.15 0.44
C THR A 76 8.86 1.00 1.66
N GLU A 77 8.05 2.01 1.98
CA GLU A 77 8.26 2.86 3.15
C GLU A 77 8.14 2.08 4.45
N TYR A 78 7.18 1.17 4.52
CA TYR A 78 7.02 0.30 5.69
C TYR A 78 8.28 -0.51 5.94
N LYS A 79 8.84 -1.13 4.89
CA LYS A 79 10.06 -1.91 5.01
C LYS A 79 11.25 -1.05 5.43
N ALA A 80 11.34 0.17 4.90
CA ALA A 80 12.39 1.09 5.28
C ALA A 80 12.28 1.48 6.75
N SER A 81 11.06 1.68 7.26
CA SER A 81 10.85 2.03 8.65
C SER A 81 11.27 0.90 9.60
N LEU A 82 11.02 -0.36 9.18
CA LEU A 82 11.47 -1.52 9.96
C LEU A 82 12.99 -1.59 10.04
N ARG A 83 13.67 -1.34 8.93
CA ARG A 83 15.13 -1.35 8.90
C ARG A 83 15.71 -0.26 9.77
N ALA A 84 15.14 0.93 9.72
CA ALA A 84 15.58 2.05 10.56
C ALA A 84 15.43 1.71 12.04
N THR A 85 14.33 1.05 12.42
CA THR A 85 14.09 0.62 13.79
C THR A 85 15.13 -0.40 14.24
N LYS A 86 15.48 -1.34 13.36
CA LYS A 86 16.45 -2.38 13.67
C LYS A 86 17.87 -1.85 13.83
N GLU A 87 18.20 -0.79 13.15
CA GLU A 87 19.54 -0.18 13.21
C GLU A 87 19.77 0.59 14.49
N ASN A 88 18.73 0.89 15.22
CA ASN A 88 18.84 1.55 16.51
C ASN A 88 18.92 0.51 17.62
#